data_d7c8b7bf1bb6f401a05d2dffa7b9b48c
#
_entry.id   d7c8b7bf1bb6f401a05d2dffa7b9b48c
#
_cell.length_a   1.000
_cell.length_b   1.000
_cell.length_c   1.000
_cell.angle_alpha   90.00
_cell.angle_beta   90.00
_cell.angle_gamma   90.00
#
_symmetry.space_group_name_H-M   'P 1'
#
loop_
_entity.id
_entity.type
_entity.pdbx_description
1 polymer ?
#
loop_
_entity_poly.entity_id
_entity_poly.type
_entity_poly.pdbx_seq_one_letter_code
_entity_poly.pdbx_strand_id
1 'polypeptide(L)'
;VVHRGRIAWVGPDRDLSAEWLRQDTVELDLSGHIALPGFIDPHTHLIYGGDRLNDWMERLRGRTYLEIAAQGGGIWKTVQDTRATPDEELKRLLELRLDRLFAFGVTTVEVKSGYGLSEAEEIRLLRCLQQVQATHPIGVMPTFLGAHAYPRDMDRAAYLDLLVQRLIPEVVRQGLSLSIDVFCDIGAFTVEETLYLLTIARQHGFVAIHLHADEMSPTGLLEAIDDWKNIYSVDHLNHMDARMARVLAERLTGGERTFS
;
A
#
# COMPACT_ATOMS: atom_id res chain seq x y z
N VAL A 1 4.44 -14.92 28.08
CA VAL A 1 5.89 -14.97 27.90
C VAL A 1 6.22 -14.86 26.42
N VAL A 2 7.16 -14.01 26.09
CA VAL A 2 7.73 -13.91 24.73
C VAL A 2 9.17 -14.44 24.79
N HIS A 3 9.51 -15.36 23.89
CA HIS A 3 10.86 -15.92 23.80
C HIS A 3 11.28 -15.98 22.31
N ARG A 4 12.44 -15.42 21.99
CA ARG A 4 12.97 -15.36 20.61
C ARG A 4 11.96 -14.81 19.60
N GLY A 5 11.26 -13.74 19.98
CA GLY A 5 10.28 -13.07 19.09
C GLY A 5 8.96 -13.84 18.89
N ARG A 6 8.71 -14.90 19.67
CA ARG A 6 7.47 -15.68 19.60
C ARG A 6 6.78 -15.73 20.95
N ILE A 7 5.44 -15.79 20.94
CA ILE A 7 4.66 -16.07 22.15
C ILE A 7 4.90 -17.54 22.52
N ALA A 8 5.62 -17.74 23.63
CA ALA A 8 5.97 -19.08 24.13
C ALA A 8 4.99 -19.60 25.16
N TRP A 9 4.32 -18.69 25.91
CA TRP A 9 3.35 -19.08 26.91
C TRP A 9 2.36 -17.93 27.17
N VAL A 10 1.09 -18.30 27.41
CA VAL A 10 0.00 -17.39 27.81
C VAL A 10 -0.81 -18.10 28.89
N GLY A 11 -1.06 -17.45 30.02
CA GLY A 11 -1.85 -17.98 31.10
C GLY A 11 -1.86 -17.10 32.34
N PRO A 12 -2.51 -17.52 33.43
CA PRO A 12 -2.51 -16.78 34.69
C PRO A 12 -1.09 -16.75 35.30
N ASP A 13 -0.70 -15.63 35.87
CA ASP A 13 0.63 -15.43 36.48
C ASP A 13 0.99 -16.51 37.50
N ARG A 14 0.02 -16.96 38.33
CA ARG A 14 0.22 -18.03 39.31
C ARG A 14 0.61 -19.39 38.71
N ASP A 15 0.37 -19.58 37.42
CA ASP A 15 0.62 -20.82 36.69
C ASP A 15 1.92 -20.72 35.86
N LEU A 16 2.66 -19.60 35.97
CA LEU A 16 3.90 -19.37 35.24
C LEU A 16 4.99 -20.32 35.75
N SER A 17 5.56 -21.14 34.88
CA SER A 17 6.67 -22.03 35.20
C SER A 17 7.93 -21.25 35.54
N ALA A 18 8.63 -21.70 36.61
CA ALA A 18 9.91 -21.10 37.04
C ALA A 18 11.00 -21.16 35.95
N GLU A 19 10.86 -22.01 34.94
CA GLU A 19 11.78 -22.07 33.80
C GLU A 19 11.85 -20.78 32.99
N TRP A 20 10.79 -19.97 33.03
CA TRP A 20 10.70 -18.66 32.35
C TRP A 20 11.26 -17.51 33.18
N LEU A 21 11.43 -17.70 34.50
CA LEU A 21 11.97 -16.72 35.46
C LEU A 21 13.48 -16.85 35.56
N ARG A 22 14.19 -16.57 34.50
CA ARG A 22 15.65 -16.61 34.43
C ARG A 22 16.26 -15.26 34.81
N GLN A 23 17.57 -15.27 35.17
CA GLN A 23 18.27 -14.06 35.55
C GLN A 23 18.30 -12.97 34.45
N ASP A 24 18.18 -13.36 33.20
CA ASP A 24 18.14 -12.49 32.01
C ASP A 24 16.71 -12.19 31.50
N THR A 25 15.67 -12.66 32.21
CA THR A 25 14.29 -12.37 31.87
C THR A 25 13.94 -10.93 32.26
N VAL A 26 13.42 -10.17 31.30
CA VAL A 26 12.84 -8.83 31.54
C VAL A 26 11.37 -9.02 31.88
N GLU A 27 10.98 -8.64 33.10
CA GLU A 27 9.61 -8.64 33.55
C GLU A 27 9.00 -7.26 33.35
N LEU A 28 7.83 -7.21 32.71
CA LEU A 28 7.05 -5.99 32.51
C LEU A 28 5.73 -6.12 33.27
N ASP A 29 5.55 -5.30 34.30
CA ASP A 29 4.25 -5.19 34.98
C ASP A 29 3.26 -4.42 34.10
N LEU A 30 2.27 -5.14 33.57
CA LEU A 30 1.19 -4.58 32.76
C LEU A 30 -0.15 -4.56 33.53
N SER A 31 -0.12 -4.52 34.86
CA SER A 31 -1.32 -4.44 35.71
C SER A 31 -2.18 -3.26 35.28
N GLY A 32 -3.48 -3.51 35.05
CA GLY A 32 -4.43 -2.51 34.56
C GLY A 32 -4.35 -2.20 33.06
N HIS A 33 -3.50 -2.91 32.30
CA HIS A 33 -3.38 -2.77 30.85
C HIS A 33 -3.85 -4.02 30.14
N ILE A 34 -4.14 -3.89 28.85
CA ILE A 34 -4.45 -4.99 27.94
C ILE A 34 -3.34 -5.07 26.90
N ALA A 35 -2.72 -6.24 26.76
CA ALA A 35 -1.79 -6.51 25.67
C ALA A 35 -2.55 -7.02 24.44
N LEU A 36 -2.37 -6.34 23.32
CA LEU A 36 -2.95 -6.69 22.03
C LEU A 36 -1.84 -6.92 20.99
N PRO A 37 -2.08 -7.69 19.94
CA PRO A 37 -1.22 -7.64 18.76
C PRO A 37 -1.12 -6.20 18.25
N GLY A 38 0.05 -5.82 17.74
CA GLY A 38 0.21 -4.52 17.09
C GLY A 38 -0.75 -4.39 15.90
N PHE A 39 -1.28 -3.19 15.67
CA PHE A 39 -2.15 -2.97 14.54
C PHE A 39 -1.37 -3.01 13.22
N ILE A 40 -2.06 -3.44 12.16
CA ILE A 40 -1.54 -3.44 10.80
C ILE A 40 -2.39 -2.46 9.99
N ASP A 41 -1.75 -1.50 9.33
CA ASP A 41 -2.40 -0.64 8.35
C ASP A 41 -2.06 -1.15 6.93
N PRO A 42 -2.99 -1.83 6.26
CA PRO A 42 -2.71 -2.55 5.03
C PRO A 42 -2.82 -1.69 3.76
N HIS A 43 -3.13 -0.39 3.89
CA HIS A 43 -3.33 0.46 2.73
C HIS A 43 -2.99 1.92 3.04
N THR A 44 -1.80 2.36 2.64
CA THR A 44 -1.42 3.76 2.82
C THR A 44 -0.61 4.31 1.65
N HIS A 45 -0.66 5.66 1.51
CA HIS A 45 0.12 6.43 0.56
C HIS A 45 0.98 7.45 1.33
N LEU A 46 1.89 6.98 2.19
CA LEU A 46 2.61 7.86 3.14
C LEU A 46 3.78 8.62 2.52
N ILE A 47 4.32 8.15 1.37
CA ILE A 47 5.48 8.79 0.73
C ILE A 47 5.04 9.82 -0.31
N TYR A 48 4.93 11.07 0.13
CA TYR A 48 4.61 12.20 -0.75
C TYR A 48 5.11 13.53 -0.17
N GLY A 49 5.33 14.51 -1.06
CA GLY A 49 5.58 15.92 -0.74
C GLY A 49 4.32 16.77 -0.80
N GLY A 50 4.36 17.94 -0.18
CA GLY A 50 3.24 18.88 -0.17
C GLY A 50 2.04 18.44 0.66
N ASP A 51 0.91 19.08 0.39
CA ASP A 51 -0.38 18.77 1.01
C ASP A 51 -1.56 19.04 0.05
N ARG A 52 -2.74 18.60 0.45
CA ARG A 52 -4.00 18.77 -0.28
C ARG A 52 -5.03 19.60 0.51
N LEU A 53 -4.56 20.44 1.42
CA LEU A 53 -5.46 21.24 2.27
C LEU A 53 -6.39 22.14 1.45
N ASN A 54 -5.88 22.76 0.39
CA ASN A 54 -6.70 23.58 -0.50
C ASN A 54 -7.78 22.76 -1.22
N ASP A 55 -7.43 21.56 -1.70
CA ASP A 55 -8.40 20.64 -2.33
C ASP A 55 -9.52 20.28 -1.35
N TRP A 56 -9.14 19.99 -0.10
CA TRP A 56 -10.11 19.68 0.95
C TRP A 56 -11.03 20.87 1.25
N MET A 57 -10.49 22.08 1.34
CA MET A 57 -11.27 23.31 1.53
C MET A 57 -12.24 23.55 0.36
N GLU A 58 -11.81 23.31 -0.89
CA GLU A 58 -12.68 23.42 -2.06
C GLU A 58 -13.81 22.38 -2.06
N ARG A 59 -13.53 21.16 -1.61
CA ARG A 59 -14.57 20.13 -1.40
C ARG A 59 -15.60 20.56 -0.36
N LEU A 60 -15.17 21.16 0.74
CA LEU A 60 -16.10 21.71 1.75
C LEU A 60 -16.97 22.85 1.19
N ARG A 61 -16.51 23.55 0.16
CA ARG A 61 -17.29 24.56 -0.60
C ARG A 61 -18.22 23.96 -1.65
N GLY A 62 -18.26 22.61 -1.75
CA GLY A 62 -19.14 21.89 -2.67
C GLY A 62 -18.55 21.65 -4.05
N ARG A 63 -17.27 21.91 -4.28
CA ARG A 63 -16.63 21.60 -5.57
C ARG A 63 -16.43 20.09 -5.73
N THR A 64 -16.64 19.64 -6.95
CA THR A 64 -16.41 18.25 -7.34
C THR A 64 -14.90 17.97 -7.49
N TYR A 65 -14.53 16.69 -7.43
CA TYR A 65 -13.16 16.25 -7.69
C TYR A 65 -12.65 16.70 -9.07
N LEU A 66 -13.49 16.61 -10.10
CA LEU A 66 -13.13 16.99 -11.47
C LEU A 66 -12.86 18.49 -11.60
N GLU A 67 -13.65 19.34 -10.93
CA GLU A 67 -13.44 20.79 -10.94
C GLU A 67 -12.12 21.15 -10.23
N ILE A 68 -11.81 20.49 -9.11
CA ILE A 68 -10.55 20.69 -8.37
C ILE A 68 -9.37 20.24 -9.23
N ALA A 69 -9.46 19.07 -9.85
CA ALA A 69 -8.42 18.54 -10.74
C ALA A 69 -8.18 19.44 -11.96
N ALA A 70 -9.25 19.99 -12.56
CA ALA A 70 -9.14 20.94 -13.68
C ALA A 70 -8.42 22.25 -13.31
N GLN A 71 -8.45 22.64 -12.03
CA GLN A 71 -7.76 23.82 -11.48
C GLN A 71 -6.33 23.52 -11.01
N GLY A 72 -5.79 22.34 -11.31
CA GLY A 72 -4.43 21.95 -10.96
C GLY A 72 -4.28 21.27 -9.59
N GLY A 73 -5.40 20.96 -8.90
CA GLY A 73 -5.45 20.10 -7.72
C GLY A 73 -5.46 18.61 -8.07
N GLY A 74 -5.93 17.80 -7.15
CA GLY A 74 -6.02 16.35 -7.31
C GLY A 74 -4.65 15.67 -7.26
N ILE A 75 -4.60 14.44 -7.77
CA ILE A 75 -3.40 13.59 -7.74
C ILE A 75 -2.20 14.28 -8.41
N TRP A 76 -2.42 15.04 -9.48
CA TRP A 76 -1.35 15.72 -10.21
C TRP A 76 -0.61 16.76 -9.36
N LYS A 77 -1.33 17.48 -8.50
CA LYS A 77 -0.69 18.39 -7.52
C LYS A 77 0.28 17.63 -6.62
N THR A 78 -0.16 16.49 -6.08
CA THR A 78 0.69 15.65 -5.23
C THR A 78 1.91 15.14 -6.00
N VAL A 79 1.74 14.75 -7.27
CA VAL A 79 2.86 14.33 -8.13
C VAL A 79 3.87 15.44 -8.30
N GLN A 80 3.43 16.65 -8.63
CA GLN A 80 4.34 17.81 -8.80
C GLN A 80 5.08 18.14 -7.51
N ASP A 81 4.38 18.20 -6.38
CA ASP A 81 4.97 18.51 -5.08
C ASP A 81 5.97 17.41 -4.67
N THR A 82 5.63 16.14 -4.92
CA THR A 82 6.50 15.01 -4.59
C THR A 82 7.78 15.03 -5.44
N ARG A 83 7.66 15.25 -6.74
CA ARG A 83 8.81 15.39 -7.65
C ARG A 83 9.73 16.56 -7.26
N ALA A 84 9.14 17.67 -6.76
CA ALA A 84 9.89 18.85 -6.32
C ALA A 84 10.52 18.70 -4.92
N THR A 85 10.08 17.74 -4.12
CA THR A 85 10.56 17.56 -2.74
C THR A 85 11.88 16.76 -2.74
N PRO A 86 12.95 17.28 -2.11
CA PRO A 86 14.22 16.55 -1.98
C PRO A 86 14.08 15.23 -1.21
N ASP A 87 14.95 14.25 -1.47
CA ASP A 87 14.92 12.92 -0.86
C ASP A 87 14.96 12.96 0.67
N GLU A 88 15.84 13.80 1.24
CA GLU A 88 15.93 13.92 2.70
C GLU A 88 14.65 14.44 3.33
N GLU A 89 13.96 15.36 2.65
CA GLU A 89 12.67 15.87 3.12
C GLU A 89 11.55 14.83 2.94
N LEU A 90 11.53 14.06 1.84
CA LEU A 90 10.59 12.96 1.66
C LEU A 90 10.75 11.90 2.76
N LYS A 91 11.98 11.53 3.10
CA LYS A 91 12.27 10.57 4.17
C LYS A 91 11.81 11.12 5.52
N ARG A 92 12.16 12.37 5.84
CA ARG A 92 11.73 13.02 7.09
C ARG A 92 10.20 13.10 7.21
N LEU A 93 9.49 13.43 6.12
CA LEU A 93 8.03 13.47 6.12
C LEU A 93 7.43 12.08 6.30
N LEU A 94 8.03 11.05 5.68
CA LEU A 94 7.62 9.66 5.84
C LEU A 94 7.81 9.22 7.30
N GLU A 95 8.98 9.45 7.90
CA GLU A 95 9.27 9.12 9.30
C GLU A 95 8.27 9.77 10.25
N LEU A 96 7.96 11.07 10.08
CA LEU A 96 6.94 11.74 10.89
C LEU A 96 5.54 11.13 10.78
N ARG A 97 5.17 10.63 9.60
CA ARG A 97 3.88 9.95 9.39
C ARG A 97 3.88 8.57 10.02
N LEU A 98 4.98 7.84 9.90
CA LEU A 98 5.16 6.54 10.55
C LEU A 98 5.15 6.67 12.08
N ASP A 99 5.85 7.68 12.66
CA ASP A 99 5.82 7.97 14.09
C ASP A 99 4.39 8.19 14.62
N ARG A 100 3.57 8.90 13.84
CA ARG A 100 2.14 9.11 14.20
C ARG A 100 1.37 7.80 14.21
N LEU A 101 1.53 6.95 13.20
CA LEU A 101 0.90 5.64 13.16
C LEU A 101 1.38 4.76 14.30
N PHE A 102 2.67 4.78 14.58
CA PHE A 102 3.25 4.03 15.70
C PHE A 102 2.68 4.47 17.06
N ALA A 103 2.48 5.77 17.26
CA ALA A 103 1.84 6.30 18.44
C ALA A 103 0.37 5.83 18.62
N PHE A 104 -0.30 5.44 17.54
CA PHE A 104 -1.63 4.81 17.55
C PHE A 104 -1.59 3.28 17.65
N GLY A 105 -0.41 2.68 17.85
CA GLY A 105 -0.25 1.24 18.00
C GLY A 105 -0.12 0.46 16.69
N VAL A 106 0.06 1.12 15.56
CA VAL A 106 0.37 0.46 14.27
C VAL A 106 1.83 0.02 14.31
N THR A 107 2.07 -1.27 14.14
CA THR A 107 3.42 -1.87 14.15
C THR A 107 3.87 -2.32 12.76
N THR A 108 2.94 -2.44 11.82
CA THR A 108 3.21 -2.80 10.43
C THR A 108 2.32 -1.97 9.52
N VAL A 109 2.90 -1.45 8.44
CA VAL A 109 2.19 -0.59 7.49
C VAL A 109 2.61 -0.91 6.06
N GLU A 110 1.64 -1.00 5.16
CA GLU A 110 1.89 -0.99 3.74
C GLU A 110 2.04 0.45 3.26
N VAL A 111 3.08 0.74 2.48
CA VAL A 111 3.28 2.07 1.90
C VAL A 111 3.46 1.96 0.39
N LYS A 112 2.51 2.55 -0.33
CA LYS A 112 2.49 2.57 -1.79
C LYS A 112 3.32 3.74 -2.33
N SER A 113 4.06 3.52 -3.44
CA SER A 113 4.56 4.59 -4.31
C SER A 113 3.41 5.20 -5.12
N GLY A 114 3.64 5.70 -6.33
CA GLY A 114 2.56 6.11 -7.24
C GLY A 114 2.35 7.63 -7.33
N TYR A 115 3.21 8.41 -6.71
CA TYR A 115 3.27 9.86 -6.91
C TYR A 115 4.51 10.31 -7.69
N GLY A 116 5.29 9.37 -8.20
CA GLY A 116 6.40 9.65 -9.10
C GLY A 116 5.96 9.77 -10.56
N LEU A 117 5.18 8.80 -11.04
CA LEU A 117 4.63 8.67 -12.39
C LEU A 117 5.67 8.88 -13.50
N SER A 118 6.90 8.49 -13.25
CA SER A 118 8.00 8.37 -14.20
C SER A 118 9.01 7.35 -13.69
N GLU A 119 9.88 6.83 -14.58
CA GLU A 119 10.85 5.81 -14.17
C GLU A 119 11.76 6.29 -13.03
N ALA A 120 12.37 7.46 -13.21
CA ALA A 120 13.30 7.99 -12.22
C ALA A 120 12.63 8.24 -10.87
N GLU A 121 11.43 8.82 -10.89
CA GLU A 121 10.73 9.23 -9.68
C GLU A 121 10.13 8.05 -8.91
N GLU A 122 9.52 7.06 -9.57
CA GLU A 122 9.00 5.87 -8.89
C GLU A 122 10.13 5.06 -8.22
N ILE A 123 11.25 4.87 -8.92
CA ILE A 123 12.44 4.22 -8.35
C ILE A 123 12.99 5.03 -7.17
N ARG A 124 13.02 6.35 -7.26
CA ARG A 124 13.44 7.26 -6.18
C ARG A 124 12.58 7.08 -4.94
N LEU A 125 11.24 7.10 -5.09
CA LEU A 125 10.32 6.91 -3.97
C LEU A 125 10.51 5.56 -3.29
N LEU A 126 10.62 4.48 -4.04
CA LEU A 126 10.82 3.14 -3.49
C LEU A 126 12.17 3.01 -2.76
N ARG A 127 13.24 3.67 -3.25
CA ARG A 127 14.53 3.73 -2.55
C ARG A 127 14.44 4.51 -1.23
N CYS A 128 13.73 5.63 -1.21
CA CYS A 128 13.47 6.37 0.04
C CYS A 128 12.70 5.49 1.05
N LEU A 129 11.69 4.73 0.60
CA LEU A 129 10.97 3.77 1.44
C LEU A 129 11.92 2.72 2.05
N GLN A 130 12.78 2.11 1.24
CA GLN A 130 13.75 1.11 1.73
C GLN A 130 14.72 1.70 2.77
N GLN A 131 15.19 2.92 2.56
CA GLN A 131 16.09 3.58 3.51
C GLN A 131 15.41 3.80 4.86
N VAL A 132 14.18 4.29 4.88
CA VAL A 132 13.41 4.50 6.12
C VAL A 132 13.03 3.15 6.77
N GLN A 133 12.63 2.15 5.98
CA GLN A 133 12.35 0.80 6.46
C GLN A 133 13.54 0.20 7.25
N ALA A 134 14.76 0.47 6.82
CA ALA A 134 15.96 -0.07 7.47
C ALA A 134 16.22 0.49 8.87
N THR A 135 15.66 1.64 9.22
CA THR A 135 15.95 2.38 10.46
C THR A 135 14.75 2.61 11.36
N HIS A 136 13.54 2.61 10.82
CA HIS A 136 12.33 2.87 11.59
C HIS A 136 11.82 1.61 12.32
N PRO A 137 11.32 1.73 13.57
CA PRO A 137 10.84 0.58 14.36
C PRO A 137 9.57 -0.08 13.81
N ILE A 138 8.74 0.66 13.05
CA ILE A 138 7.54 0.11 12.40
C ILE A 138 7.94 -0.73 11.19
N GLY A 139 7.32 -1.90 11.01
CA GLY A 139 7.52 -2.70 9.81
C GLY A 139 6.88 -2.02 8.59
N VAL A 140 7.68 -1.65 7.59
CA VAL A 140 7.19 -1.04 6.35
C VAL A 140 7.19 -2.09 5.24
N MET A 141 6.07 -2.23 4.55
CA MET A 141 5.90 -3.10 3.39
C MET A 141 5.74 -2.21 2.13
N PRO A 142 6.82 -2.03 1.33
CA PRO A 142 6.72 -1.23 0.11
C PRO A 142 5.84 -1.91 -0.93
N THR A 143 4.94 -1.14 -1.55
CA THR A 143 4.14 -1.56 -2.71
C THR A 143 4.41 -0.62 -3.88
N PHE A 144 4.77 -1.19 -5.03
CA PHE A 144 4.94 -0.42 -6.26
C PHE A 144 3.57 -0.10 -6.87
N LEU A 145 3.23 1.19 -6.94
CA LEU A 145 1.99 1.69 -7.53
C LEU A 145 2.28 2.66 -8.70
N GLY A 146 3.18 2.31 -9.62
CA GLY A 146 3.37 3.10 -10.83
C GLY A 146 2.10 3.22 -11.67
N ALA A 147 1.20 2.25 -11.57
CA ALA A 147 -0.10 2.28 -12.22
C ALA A 147 -1.19 3.00 -11.38
N HIS A 148 -0.88 4.17 -10.81
CA HIS A 148 -1.79 4.97 -10.00
C HIS A 148 -2.61 5.98 -10.82
N ALA A 149 -1.97 6.59 -11.81
CA ALA A 149 -2.59 7.50 -12.76
C ALA A 149 -1.72 7.62 -14.01
N TYR A 150 -2.26 8.21 -15.05
CA TYR A 150 -1.47 8.60 -16.21
C TYR A 150 -0.84 9.97 -15.98
N PRO A 151 0.49 10.12 -16.22
CA PRO A 151 1.14 11.42 -16.12
C PRO A 151 0.62 12.37 -17.22
N ARG A 152 0.55 13.67 -16.92
CA ARG A 152 0.09 14.68 -17.89
C ARG A 152 1.17 15.08 -18.90
N ASP A 153 2.41 14.72 -18.63
CA ASP A 153 3.61 15.03 -19.39
C ASP A 153 4.06 13.89 -20.32
N MET A 154 3.25 12.83 -20.42
CA MET A 154 3.52 11.66 -21.29
C MET A 154 2.22 11.12 -21.88
N ASP A 155 2.28 10.61 -23.11
CA ASP A 155 1.18 9.90 -23.74
C ASP A 155 0.81 8.61 -22.99
N ARG A 156 -0.49 8.27 -22.97
CA ARG A 156 -1.02 7.11 -22.25
C ARG A 156 -0.36 5.79 -22.69
N ALA A 157 -0.25 5.56 -24.00
CA ALA A 157 0.35 4.34 -24.53
C ALA A 157 1.84 4.27 -24.20
N ALA A 158 2.55 5.40 -24.32
CA ALA A 158 3.97 5.47 -23.96
C ALA A 158 4.22 5.21 -22.46
N TYR A 159 3.31 5.67 -21.59
CA TYR A 159 3.41 5.39 -20.15
C TYR A 159 3.14 3.92 -19.84
N LEU A 160 2.16 3.29 -20.46
CA LEU A 160 1.89 1.87 -20.31
C LEU A 160 3.10 1.04 -20.77
N ASP A 161 3.70 1.39 -21.91
CA ASP A 161 4.94 0.76 -22.39
C ASP A 161 6.10 0.95 -21.40
N LEU A 162 6.24 2.14 -20.81
CA LEU A 162 7.24 2.41 -19.78
C LEU A 162 7.06 1.51 -18.55
N LEU A 163 5.81 1.37 -18.07
CA LEU A 163 5.50 0.47 -16.95
C LEU A 163 5.93 -0.96 -17.25
N VAL A 164 5.52 -1.48 -18.41
CA VAL A 164 5.70 -2.87 -18.80
C VAL A 164 7.16 -3.20 -19.14
N GLN A 165 7.80 -2.36 -19.96
CA GLN A 165 9.11 -2.67 -20.53
C GLN A 165 10.28 -2.26 -19.62
N ARG A 166 10.06 -1.33 -18.67
CA ARG A 166 11.13 -0.76 -17.88
C ARG A 166 10.86 -0.78 -16.38
N LEU A 167 9.77 -0.18 -15.90
CA LEU A 167 9.55 0.03 -14.46
C LEU A 167 9.31 -1.27 -13.71
N ILE A 168 8.36 -2.10 -14.16
CA ILE A 168 8.08 -3.40 -13.54
C ILE A 168 9.33 -4.29 -13.47
N PRO A 169 10.08 -4.51 -14.58
CA PRO A 169 11.33 -5.26 -14.53
C PRO A 169 12.37 -4.63 -13.59
N GLU A 170 12.52 -3.32 -13.60
CA GLU A 170 13.54 -2.62 -12.84
C GLU A 170 13.28 -2.64 -11.33
N VAL A 171 12.02 -2.50 -10.90
CA VAL A 171 11.62 -2.63 -9.48
C VAL A 171 12.01 -4.00 -8.94
N VAL A 172 11.70 -5.06 -9.69
CA VAL A 172 12.06 -6.43 -9.29
C VAL A 172 13.57 -6.64 -9.32
N ARG A 173 14.25 -6.22 -10.40
CA ARG A 173 15.71 -6.35 -10.54
C ARG A 173 16.48 -5.69 -9.41
N GLN A 174 16.01 -4.54 -8.90
CA GLN A 174 16.59 -3.84 -7.77
C GLN A 174 16.10 -4.36 -6.41
N GLY A 175 15.12 -5.26 -6.35
CA GLY A 175 14.54 -5.74 -5.11
C GLY A 175 13.83 -4.64 -4.31
N LEU A 176 13.24 -3.64 -4.98
CA LEU A 176 12.63 -2.49 -4.34
C LEU A 176 11.26 -2.77 -3.75
N SER A 177 10.51 -3.68 -4.37
CA SER A 177 9.23 -4.17 -3.90
C SER A 177 8.95 -5.56 -4.47
N LEU A 178 8.27 -6.39 -3.68
CA LEU A 178 7.70 -7.67 -4.12
C LEU A 178 6.18 -7.57 -4.30
N SER A 179 5.60 -6.41 -3.98
CA SER A 179 4.18 -6.11 -4.10
C SER A 179 3.93 -5.05 -5.16
N ILE A 180 2.88 -5.22 -5.94
CA ILE A 180 2.42 -4.25 -6.96
C ILE A 180 0.95 -3.94 -6.74
N ASP A 181 0.56 -2.72 -7.09
CA ASP A 181 -0.83 -2.28 -7.08
C ASP A 181 -1.17 -1.61 -8.41
N VAL A 182 -2.42 -1.72 -8.82
CA VAL A 182 -2.96 -1.10 -10.03
C VAL A 182 -4.29 -0.43 -9.70
N PHE A 183 -4.43 0.84 -10.08
CA PHE A 183 -5.67 1.57 -9.94
C PHE A 183 -6.53 1.45 -11.19
N CYS A 184 -7.56 0.60 -11.10
CA CYS A 184 -8.56 0.38 -12.14
C CYS A 184 -9.82 1.18 -11.84
N ASP A 185 -10.01 2.30 -12.52
CA ASP A 185 -11.23 3.12 -12.39
C ASP A 185 -11.35 4.11 -13.54
N ILE A 186 -12.46 4.86 -13.57
CA ILE A 186 -12.68 5.92 -14.56
C ILE A 186 -11.58 6.98 -14.48
N GLY A 187 -10.95 7.26 -15.61
CA GLY A 187 -9.83 8.22 -15.69
C GLY A 187 -8.46 7.68 -15.25
N ALA A 188 -8.39 6.46 -14.73
CA ALA A 188 -7.18 5.72 -14.43
C ALA A 188 -6.94 4.57 -15.44
N PHE A 189 -6.55 3.39 -15.02
CA PHE A 189 -6.33 2.24 -15.90
C PHE A 189 -7.64 1.52 -16.19
N THR A 190 -7.80 1.05 -17.45
CA THR A 190 -8.95 0.23 -17.85
C THR A 190 -8.83 -1.19 -17.33
N VAL A 191 -9.93 -1.96 -17.42
CA VAL A 191 -9.92 -3.39 -17.07
C VAL A 191 -8.89 -4.16 -17.90
N GLU A 192 -8.85 -3.92 -19.22
CA GLU A 192 -7.92 -4.59 -20.13
C GLU A 192 -6.47 -4.27 -19.79
N GLU A 193 -6.15 -3.01 -19.55
CA GLU A 193 -4.81 -2.56 -19.15
C GLU A 193 -4.42 -3.16 -17.79
N THR A 194 -5.37 -3.20 -16.86
CA THR A 194 -5.15 -3.82 -15.54
C THR A 194 -4.82 -5.30 -15.69
N LEU A 195 -5.64 -6.09 -16.38
CA LEU A 195 -5.40 -7.52 -16.59
C LEU A 195 -4.06 -7.78 -17.31
N TYR A 196 -3.69 -6.92 -18.25
CA TYR A 196 -2.39 -6.98 -18.90
C TYR A 196 -1.25 -6.73 -17.89
N LEU A 197 -1.34 -5.68 -17.08
CA LEU A 197 -0.35 -5.38 -16.04
C LEU A 197 -0.23 -6.51 -15.01
N LEU A 198 -1.35 -7.14 -14.58
CA LEU A 198 -1.32 -8.31 -13.68
C LEU A 198 -0.54 -9.48 -14.29
N THR A 199 -0.73 -9.71 -15.58
CA THR A 199 -0.01 -10.77 -16.31
C THR A 199 1.50 -10.49 -16.30
N ILE A 200 1.90 -9.27 -16.64
CA ILE A 200 3.31 -8.85 -16.64
C ILE A 200 3.93 -8.91 -15.23
N ALA A 201 3.20 -8.44 -14.22
CA ALA A 201 3.66 -8.48 -12.83
C ALA A 201 3.98 -9.91 -12.38
N ARG A 202 3.10 -10.86 -12.68
CA ARG A 202 3.31 -12.29 -12.36
C ARG A 202 4.54 -12.86 -13.10
N GLN A 203 4.71 -12.54 -14.37
CA GLN A 203 5.86 -12.98 -15.19
C GLN A 203 7.19 -12.48 -14.63
N HIS A 204 7.21 -11.28 -14.06
CA HIS A 204 8.39 -10.68 -13.43
C HIS A 204 8.60 -11.09 -11.98
N GLY A 205 7.68 -11.83 -11.35
CA GLY A 205 7.87 -12.43 -10.04
C GLY A 205 7.36 -11.57 -8.87
N PHE A 206 6.43 -10.64 -9.10
CA PHE A 206 5.69 -10.03 -8.01
C PHE A 206 4.88 -11.11 -7.26
N VAL A 207 5.05 -11.16 -5.94
CA VAL A 207 4.44 -12.18 -5.09
C VAL A 207 3.10 -11.76 -4.53
N ALA A 208 2.85 -10.46 -4.42
CA ALA A 208 1.59 -9.89 -3.95
C ALA A 208 1.07 -8.84 -4.92
N ILE A 209 -0.21 -8.92 -5.24
CA ILE A 209 -0.93 -7.99 -6.09
C ILE A 209 -2.04 -7.37 -5.26
N HIS A 210 -2.12 -6.07 -5.29
CA HIS A 210 -3.19 -5.25 -4.73
C HIS A 210 -3.91 -4.54 -5.85
N LEU A 211 -5.17 -4.18 -5.64
CA LEU A 211 -5.97 -3.48 -6.63
C LEU A 211 -6.76 -2.37 -5.95
N HIS A 212 -6.66 -1.15 -6.46
CA HIS A 212 -7.66 -0.14 -6.23
C HIS A 212 -8.75 -0.34 -7.29
N ALA A 213 -9.98 -0.57 -6.89
CA ALA A 213 -11.08 -0.82 -7.82
C ALA A 213 -12.40 -0.27 -7.30
N ASP A 214 -13.26 0.12 -8.24
CA ASP A 214 -14.64 0.55 -7.96
C ASP A 214 -14.74 1.64 -6.90
N GLU A 215 -13.75 2.56 -6.85
CA GLU A 215 -13.74 3.69 -5.93
C GLU A 215 -14.71 4.79 -6.39
N MET A 216 -14.65 5.15 -7.68
CA MET A 216 -15.44 6.23 -8.27
C MET A 216 -16.57 5.71 -9.17
N SER A 217 -16.41 4.52 -9.74
CA SER A 217 -17.38 3.91 -10.66
C SER A 217 -17.33 2.38 -10.65
N PRO A 218 -18.43 1.69 -10.96
CA PRO A 218 -18.37 0.23 -11.17
C PRO A 218 -17.60 -0.06 -12.46
N THR A 219 -16.49 -0.76 -12.37
CA THR A 219 -15.59 -1.05 -13.49
C THR A 219 -15.84 -2.40 -14.15
N GLY A 220 -16.37 -3.38 -13.40
CA GLY A 220 -16.48 -4.77 -13.83
C GLY A 220 -15.15 -5.54 -13.74
N LEU A 221 -14.14 -4.99 -13.07
CA LEU A 221 -12.84 -5.64 -12.93
C LEU A 221 -12.94 -7.00 -12.23
N LEU A 222 -13.72 -7.08 -11.15
CA LEU A 222 -13.81 -8.30 -10.34
C LEU A 222 -14.36 -9.49 -11.13
N GLU A 223 -15.32 -9.25 -12.04
CA GLU A 223 -15.89 -10.27 -12.91
C GLU A 223 -14.92 -10.65 -14.05
N ALA A 224 -14.06 -9.72 -14.46
CA ALA A 224 -13.11 -9.94 -15.55
C ALA A 224 -11.84 -10.69 -15.12
N ILE A 225 -11.57 -10.80 -13.82
CA ILE A 225 -10.41 -11.53 -13.30
C ILE A 225 -10.68 -13.03 -13.33
N ASP A 226 -10.03 -13.74 -14.24
CA ASP A 226 -10.08 -15.21 -14.31
C ASP A 226 -9.13 -15.87 -13.32
N ASP A 227 -7.90 -15.34 -13.18
CA ASP A 227 -6.87 -15.86 -12.29
C ASP A 227 -6.64 -14.94 -11.09
N TRP A 228 -7.10 -15.41 -9.92
CA TRP A 228 -6.97 -14.72 -8.64
C TRP A 228 -5.68 -15.02 -7.88
N LYS A 229 -4.79 -15.79 -8.50
CA LYS A 229 -3.51 -16.11 -7.89
C LYS A 229 -2.72 -14.84 -7.58
N ASN A 230 -2.16 -14.79 -6.37
CA ASN A 230 -1.37 -13.66 -5.87
C ASN A 230 -2.14 -12.33 -5.71
N ILE A 231 -3.46 -12.29 -5.86
CA ILE A 231 -4.25 -11.12 -5.50
C ILE A 231 -4.53 -11.20 -3.99
N TYR A 232 -3.97 -10.27 -3.23
CA TYR A 232 -4.03 -10.22 -1.78
C TYR A 232 -5.09 -9.25 -1.27
N SER A 233 -5.32 -8.16 -1.98
CA SER A 233 -6.40 -7.22 -1.65
C SER A 233 -7.03 -6.63 -2.91
N VAL A 234 -8.29 -6.27 -2.76
CA VAL A 234 -8.99 -5.35 -3.65
C VAL A 234 -9.60 -4.28 -2.76
N ASP A 235 -9.14 -3.06 -2.94
CA ASP A 235 -9.39 -1.97 -2.03
C ASP A 235 -10.46 -1.01 -2.59
N HIS A 236 -11.09 -0.22 -1.70
CA HIS A 236 -12.22 0.69 -1.92
C HIS A 236 -13.56 -0.03 -2.11
N LEU A 237 -13.86 -0.54 -3.30
CA LEU A 237 -15.10 -1.25 -3.63
C LEU A 237 -16.37 -0.48 -3.21
N ASN A 238 -16.35 0.86 -3.36
CA ASN A 238 -17.46 1.74 -2.96
C ASN A 238 -18.74 1.48 -3.78
N HIS A 239 -18.59 0.87 -4.96
CA HIS A 239 -19.67 0.53 -5.87
C HIS A 239 -19.99 -0.97 -5.91
N MET A 240 -19.49 -1.74 -4.93
CA MET A 240 -19.74 -3.19 -4.85
C MET A 240 -21.22 -3.49 -4.60
N ASP A 241 -21.80 -4.32 -5.45
CA ASP A 241 -23.15 -4.84 -5.27
C ASP A 241 -23.16 -6.26 -4.64
N ALA A 242 -24.37 -6.79 -4.39
CA ALA A 242 -24.54 -8.13 -3.80
C ALA A 242 -24.03 -9.29 -4.70
N ARG A 243 -23.93 -9.07 -6.03
CA ARG A 243 -23.38 -10.06 -6.96
C ARG A 243 -21.86 -10.08 -6.85
N MET A 244 -21.22 -8.91 -6.86
CA MET A 244 -19.77 -8.77 -6.69
C MET A 244 -19.31 -9.32 -5.33
N ALA A 245 -20.07 -9.05 -4.26
CA ALA A 245 -19.78 -9.60 -2.93
C ALA A 245 -19.80 -11.15 -2.93
N ARG A 246 -20.71 -11.79 -3.69
CA ARG A 246 -20.73 -13.25 -3.85
C ARG A 246 -19.51 -13.76 -4.62
N VAL A 247 -19.14 -13.10 -5.73
CA VAL A 247 -17.93 -13.44 -6.50
C VAL A 247 -16.68 -13.40 -5.60
N LEU A 248 -16.51 -12.34 -4.82
CA LEU A 248 -15.39 -12.24 -3.88
C LEU A 248 -15.42 -13.35 -2.82
N ALA A 249 -16.58 -13.61 -2.21
CA ALA A 249 -16.71 -14.66 -1.20
C ALA A 249 -16.34 -16.03 -1.77
N GLU A 250 -16.82 -16.38 -2.97
CA GLU A 250 -16.50 -17.64 -3.65
C GLU A 250 -15.00 -17.77 -3.96
N ARG A 251 -14.36 -16.67 -4.41
CA ARG A 251 -12.92 -16.64 -4.73
C ARG A 251 -12.04 -16.70 -3.49
N LEU A 252 -12.46 -16.06 -2.39
CA LEU A 252 -11.73 -16.07 -1.12
C LEU A 252 -11.85 -17.42 -0.38
N THR A 253 -12.98 -18.13 -0.52
CA THR A 253 -13.24 -19.42 0.16
C THR A 253 -12.82 -20.64 -0.66
N GLY A 254 -12.72 -20.51 -1.98
CA GLY A 254 -12.42 -21.62 -2.91
C GLY A 254 -10.94 -21.98 -3.05
N GLY A 255 -10.02 -21.25 -2.45
CA GLY A 255 -8.59 -21.54 -2.42
C GLY A 255 -8.12 -21.85 -1.00
N GLU A 256 -7.42 -22.97 -0.80
CA GLU A 256 -6.65 -23.20 0.41
C GLU A 256 -5.57 -22.09 0.54
N ARG A 257 -5.94 -20.95 1.12
CA ARG A 257 -4.96 -19.93 1.53
C ARG A 257 -4.42 -20.35 2.89
N THR A 258 -3.38 -21.15 2.88
CA THR A 258 -2.53 -21.31 4.05
C THR A 258 -1.79 -19.99 4.25
N PHE A 259 -2.27 -19.19 5.20
CA PHE A 259 -1.47 -18.10 5.76
C PHE A 259 -0.37 -18.73 6.60
N SER A 260 0.85 -18.79 6.08
CA SER A 260 2.04 -19.21 6.82
C SER A 260 2.73 -18.01 7.47
#